data_fdc6fa8815d86d5b615d20ec45a3c3d9
#
_entry.id   fdc6fa8815d86d5b615d20ec45a3c3d9
#
_cell.length_a   1.000
_cell.length_b   1.000
_cell.length_c   1.000
_cell.angle_alpha   90.00
_cell.angle_beta   90.00
_cell.angle_gamma   90.00
#
_symmetry.space_group_name_H-M   'P 1'
#
loop_
_entity.id
_entity.type
_entity.pdbx_description
1 polymer ?
#
loop_
_entity_poly.entity_id
_entity_poly.type
_entity_poly.pdbx_seq_one_letter_code
_entity_poly.pdbx_strand_id
1 'polypeptide(L)'
;MTVGIAMVLTEVIRFIFSSNYYSVRTSYSSSAWIVGGISFSVALCVAFVIACVLTVWFFWLLLKTDLGRSIRAVAQDGEAAQLLGINAERVRSISFGLGAGLVAAAGTLLLPIYYLFPDIGGRFTTKAFIITILGGMGSTVGAIFGGLTLGLAEAFGSTYIGMEFEDLIGLVIFVLVLVFLPRGLKSLTGV
;
A
#
# COMPACT_ATOMS: atom_id res chain seq x y z
N MET A 1 -15.60 -7.49 13.06
CA MET A 1 -14.57 -7.95 14.01
C MET A 1 -13.19 -7.30 13.77
N THR A 2 -12.65 -7.29 12.55
CA THR A 2 -11.30 -6.73 12.22
C THR A 2 -11.13 -5.27 12.64
N VAL A 3 -12.13 -4.41 12.40
CA VAL A 3 -12.09 -2.98 12.79
C VAL A 3 -12.02 -2.82 14.30
N GLY A 4 -12.78 -3.64 15.07
CA GLY A 4 -12.73 -3.61 16.53
C GLY A 4 -11.35 -3.99 17.08
N ILE A 5 -10.70 -5.02 16.48
CA ILE A 5 -9.35 -5.41 16.86
C ILE A 5 -8.35 -4.29 16.52
N ALA A 6 -8.49 -3.65 15.36
CA ALA A 6 -7.63 -2.54 14.98
C ALA A 6 -7.76 -1.36 15.95
N MET A 7 -8.98 -1.01 16.37
CA MET A 7 -9.22 0.04 17.38
C MET A 7 -8.57 -0.30 18.72
N VAL A 8 -8.77 -1.53 19.20
CA VAL A 8 -8.15 -1.98 20.47
C VAL A 8 -6.64 -1.91 20.39
N LEU A 9 -6.02 -2.38 19.28
CA LEU A 9 -4.57 -2.30 19.08
C LEU A 9 -4.08 -0.86 19.06
N THR A 10 -4.78 0.05 18.39
CA THR A 10 -4.42 1.47 18.35
C THR A 10 -4.48 2.09 19.75
N GLU A 11 -5.52 1.79 20.53
CA GLU A 11 -5.62 2.30 21.91
C GLU A 11 -4.55 1.69 22.83
N VAL A 12 -4.22 0.42 22.69
CA VAL A 12 -3.12 -0.21 23.44
C VAL A 12 -1.78 0.46 23.11
N ILE A 13 -1.51 0.72 21.82
CA ILE A 13 -0.28 1.44 21.39
C ILE A 13 -0.29 2.86 21.98
N ARG A 14 -1.42 3.56 21.95
CA ARG A 14 -1.57 4.90 22.51
C ARG A 14 -1.34 4.91 24.03
N PHE A 15 -1.82 3.90 24.73
CA PHE A 15 -1.62 3.75 26.17
C PHE A 15 -0.14 3.52 26.53
N ILE A 16 0.57 2.68 25.75
CA ILE A 16 1.97 2.32 26.03
C ILE A 16 2.93 3.43 25.60
N PHE A 17 2.73 4.02 24.43
CA PHE A 17 3.66 4.97 23.81
C PHE A 17 3.23 6.44 23.93
N SER A 18 2.05 6.71 24.50
CA SER A 18 1.42 8.03 24.49
C SER A 18 1.13 8.55 23.08
N SER A 19 0.52 9.74 22.96
CA SER A 19 0.24 10.36 21.65
C SER A 19 1.41 11.19 21.10
N ASN A 20 2.63 10.89 21.53
CA ASN A 20 3.81 11.62 21.10
C ASN A 20 4.22 11.26 19.66
N TYR A 21 4.81 12.23 18.97
CA TYR A 21 5.42 12.02 17.67
C TYR A 21 6.84 11.48 17.84
N TYR A 22 7.10 10.32 17.28
CA TYR A 22 8.42 9.72 17.26
C TYR A 22 9.02 9.82 15.87
N SER A 23 10.31 10.15 15.78
CA SER A 23 11.06 10.11 14.51
C SER A 23 12.25 9.19 14.66
N VAL A 24 12.44 8.33 13.70
CA VAL A 24 13.60 7.45 13.62
C VAL A 24 14.65 8.13 12.74
N ARG A 25 15.74 8.62 13.37
CA ARG A 25 16.87 9.20 12.62
C ARG A 25 17.82 8.08 12.25
N THR A 26 17.98 7.84 10.97
CA THR A 26 19.00 6.96 10.41
C THR A 26 20.13 7.79 9.83
N SER A 27 21.33 7.22 9.73
CA SER A 27 22.51 7.92 9.21
C SER A 27 22.31 8.51 7.80
N TYR A 28 21.35 8.01 7.05
CA TYR A 28 21.01 8.47 5.68
C TYR A 28 19.76 9.33 5.63
N SER A 29 19.02 9.51 6.72
CA SER A 29 17.75 10.28 6.70
C SER A 29 17.98 11.78 6.48
N SER A 30 19.15 12.32 6.88
CA SER A 30 19.53 13.72 6.69
C SER A 30 20.42 13.94 5.47
N SER A 31 20.80 12.88 4.75
CA SER A 31 21.66 12.99 3.57
C SER A 31 20.81 13.33 2.35
N ALA A 32 21.20 14.39 1.62
CA ALA A 32 20.62 14.73 0.34
C ALA A 32 21.72 14.69 -0.73
N TRP A 33 21.40 14.05 -1.85
CA TRP A 33 22.26 14.12 -3.04
C TRP A 33 21.84 15.30 -3.90
N ILE A 34 22.77 16.20 -4.16
CA ILE A 34 22.54 17.34 -5.04
C ILE A 34 23.07 16.98 -6.42
N VAL A 35 22.16 16.75 -7.37
CA VAL A 35 22.49 16.48 -8.77
C VAL A 35 21.84 17.57 -9.63
N GLY A 36 22.65 18.38 -10.30
CA GLY A 36 22.14 19.42 -11.19
C GLY A 36 21.30 20.52 -10.53
N GLY A 37 21.51 20.80 -9.24
CA GLY A 37 20.74 21.80 -8.47
C GLY A 37 19.44 21.28 -7.85
N ILE A 38 19.10 19.99 -8.03
CA ILE A 38 17.96 19.34 -7.43
C ILE A 38 18.43 18.47 -6.26
N SER A 39 17.84 18.65 -5.08
CA SER A 39 18.17 17.85 -3.91
C SER A 39 17.26 16.62 -3.82
N PHE A 40 17.87 15.43 -3.92
CA PHE A 40 17.18 14.15 -3.73
C PHE A 40 17.40 13.64 -2.31
N SER A 41 16.33 13.38 -1.58
CA SER A 41 16.42 12.70 -0.28
C SER A 41 16.86 11.25 -0.48
N VAL A 42 18.00 10.88 0.14
CA VAL A 42 18.52 9.50 0.08
C VAL A 42 17.51 8.51 0.67
N ALA A 43 16.80 8.90 1.73
CA ALA A 43 15.78 8.05 2.36
C ALA A 43 14.65 7.69 1.39
N LEU A 44 14.15 8.66 0.60
CA LEU A 44 13.11 8.42 -0.41
C LEU A 44 13.63 7.51 -1.54
N CYS A 45 14.85 7.72 -2.01
CA CYS A 45 15.45 6.87 -3.04
C CYS A 45 15.61 5.42 -2.56
N VAL A 46 16.10 5.21 -1.35
CA VAL A 46 16.25 3.88 -0.76
C VAL A 46 14.88 3.21 -0.58
N ALA A 47 13.89 3.93 -0.04
CA ALA A 47 12.54 3.42 0.11
C ALA A 47 11.92 3.02 -1.24
N PHE A 48 12.11 3.84 -2.29
CA PHE A 48 11.63 3.56 -3.64
C PHE A 48 12.27 2.29 -4.22
N VAL A 49 13.60 2.15 -4.13
CA VAL A 49 14.30 0.95 -4.65
C VAL A 49 13.83 -0.32 -3.93
N ILE A 50 13.73 -0.29 -2.59
CA ILE A 50 13.28 -1.45 -1.83
C ILE A 50 11.81 -1.75 -2.13
N ALA A 51 10.95 -0.74 -2.27
CA ALA A 51 9.54 -0.93 -2.66
C ALA A 51 9.43 -1.57 -4.05
N CYS A 52 10.25 -1.15 -5.02
CA CYS A 52 10.31 -1.78 -6.35
C CYS A 52 10.73 -3.25 -6.26
N VAL A 53 11.78 -3.55 -5.48
CA VAL A 53 12.27 -4.93 -5.30
C VAL A 53 11.18 -5.80 -4.66
N LEU A 54 10.51 -5.32 -3.60
CA LEU A 54 9.41 -6.04 -2.95
C LEU A 54 8.23 -6.27 -3.90
N THR A 55 7.89 -5.27 -4.70
CA THR A 55 6.81 -5.37 -5.70
C THR A 55 7.14 -6.41 -6.77
N VAL A 56 8.34 -6.37 -7.32
CA VAL A 56 8.80 -7.35 -8.33
C VAL A 56 8.85 -8.76 -7.74
N TRP A 57 9.38 -8.90 -6.52
CA TRP A 57 9.42 -10.18 -5.82
C TRP A 57 8.02 -10.75 -5.58
N PHE A 58 7.10 -9.92 -5.10
CA PHE A 58 5.71 -10.34 -4.87
C PHE A 58 4.99 -10.72 -6.17
N PHE A 59 5.23 -9.96 -7.23
CA PHE A 59 4.69 -10.25 -8.55
C PHE A 59 5.22 -11.58 -9.11
N TRP A 60 6.54 -11.81 -8.96
CA TRP A 60 7.16 -13.09 -9.32
C TRP A 60 6.56 -14.25 -8.51
N LEU A 61 6.38 -14.07 -7.20
CA LEU A 61 5.75 -15.06 -6.33
C LEU A 61 4.34 -15.41 -6.82
N LEU A 62 3.52 -14.39 -7.10
CA LEU A 62 2.16 -14.61 -7.57
C LEU A 62 2.10 -15.31 -8.93
N LEU A 63 2.97 -14.97 -9.89
CA LEU A 63 2.88 -15.46 -11.25
C LEU A 63 3.59 -16.80 -11.48
N LYS A 64 4.71 -17.02 -10.79
CA LYS A 64 5.63 -18.13 -11.10
C LYS A 64 5.61 -19.28 -10.09
N THR A 65 5.00 -19.11 -8.90
CA THR A 65 4.98 -20.16 -7.88
C THR A 65 3.65 -20.92 -7.84
N ASP A 66 3.69 -22.15 -7.32
CA ASP A 66 2.48 -22.97 -7.09
C ASP A 66 1.55 -22.32 -6.08
N LEU A 67 2.13 -21.65 -5.07
CA LEU A 67 1.40 -20.90 -4.09
C LEU A 67 0.63 -19.74 -4.73
N GLY A 68 1.25 -19.00 -5.64
CA GLY A 68 0.59 -17.95 -6.40
C GLY A 68 -0.52 -18.48 -7.31
N ARG A 69 -0.35 -19.66 -7.92
CA ARG A 69 -1.40 -20.35 -8.68
C ARG A 69 -2.59 -20.70 -7.80
N SER A 70 -2.32 -21.29 -6.62
CA SER A 70 -3.35 -21.63 -5.65
C SER A 70 -4.10 -20.40 -5.13
N ILE A 71 -3.40 -19.30 -4.84
CA ILE A 71 -4.02 -18.02 -4.42
C ILE A 71 -4.98 -17.52 -5.49
N ARG A 72 -4.59 -17.50 -6.75
CA ARG A 72 -5.46 -17.04 -7.85
C ARG A 72 -6.65 -17.97 -8.08
N ALA A 73 -6.46 -19.30 -7.99
CA ALA A 73 -7.54 -20.26 -8.11
C ALA A 73 -8.59 -20.07 -7.01
N VAL A 74 -8.16 -19.97 -5.74
CA VAL A 74 -9.06 -19.73 -4.58
C VAL A 74 -9.73 -18.35 -4.66
N ALA A 75 -9.07 -17.35 -5.23
CA ALA A 75 -9.64 -16.01 -5.41
C ALA A 75 -10.71 -15.96 -6.50
N GLN A 76 -10.63 -16.82 -7.53
CA GLN A 76 -11.62 -16.93 -8.59
C GLN A 76 -12.85 -17.73 -8.13
N ASP A 77 -12.63 -18.94 -7.63
CA ASP A 77 -13.65 -19.80 -7.08
C ASP A 77 -13.05 -20.73 -6.02
N GLY A 78 -13.35 -20.42 -4.77
CA GLY A 78 -12.83 -21.18 -3.64
C GLY A 78 -13.45 -22.57 -3.50
N GLU A 79 -14.68 -22.80 -3.96
CA GLU A 79 -15.35 -24.10 -3.91
C GLU A 79 -14.80 -25.02 -5.01
N ALA A 80 -14.72 -24.51 -6.23
CA ALA A 80 -14.10 -25.25 -7.34
C ALA A 80 -12.64 -25.62 -7.05
N ALA A 81 -11.87 -24.72 -6.43
CA ALA A 81 -10.49 -24.98 -6.03
C ALA A 81 -10.39 -26.12 -5.02
N GLN A 82 -11.34 -26.23 -4.06
CA GLN A 82 -11.38 -27.33 -3.10
C GLN A 82 -11.68 -28.67 -3.76
N LEU A 83 -12.56 -28.70 -4.76
CA LEU A 83 -12.84 -29.92 -5.55
C LEU A 83 -11.60 -30.42 -6.31
N LEU A 84 -10.69 -29.53 -6.65
CA LEU A 84 -9.38 -29.86 -7.25
C LEU A 84 -8.29 -30.22 -6.24
N GLY A 85 -8.66 -30.35 -4.94
CA GLY A 85 -7.75 -30.73 -3.86
C GLY A 85 -6.94 -29.60 -3.25
N ILE A 86 -7.23 -28.33 -3.58
CA ILE A 86 -6.57 -27.17 -2.99
C ILE A 86 -7.23 -26.84 -1.62
N ASN A 87 -6.45 -26.82 -0.56
CA ASN A 87 -6.95 -26.39 0.74
C ASN A 87 -7.13 -24.88 0.78
N ALA A 88 -8.35 -24.40 0.49
CA ALA A 88 -8.66 -22.98 0.37
C ALA A 88 -8.46 -22.21 1.71
N GLU A 89 -8.68 -22.85 2.86
CA GLU A 89 -8.48 -22.22 4.16
C GLU A 89 -7.01 -21.94 4.43
N ARG A 90 -6.15 -22.93 4.15
CA ARG A 90 -4.70 -22.77 4.27
C ARG A 90 -4.17 -21.69 3.32
N VAL A 91 -4.66 -21.66 2.08
CA VAL A 91 -4.27 -20.66 1.09
C VAL A 91 -4.69 -19.26 1.52
N ARG A 92 -5.90 -19.08 2.06
CA ARG A 92 -6.37 -17.79 2.60
C ARG A 92 -5.50 -17.32 3.76
N SER A 93 -5.15 -18.22 4.69
CA SER A 93 -4.29 -17.90 5.85
C SER A 93 -2.89 -17.46 5.40
N ILE A 94 -2.29 -18.15 4.43
CA ILE A 94 -0.98 -17.79 3.88
C ILE A 94 -1.05 -16.46 3.15
N SER A 95 -2.11 -16.22 2.35
CA SER A 95 -2.31 -14.96 1.64
C SER A 95 -2.43 -13.78 2.58
N PHE A 96 -3.17 -13.95 3.67
CA PHE A 96 -3.29 -12.95 4.72
C PHE A 96 -1.93 -12.67 5.39
N GLY A 97 -1.17 -13.72 5.72
CA GLY A 97 0.17 -13.60 6.29
C GLY A 97 1.15 -12.87 5.35
N LEU A 98 1.11 -13.17 4.05
CA LEU A 98 1.90 -12.46 3.03
C LEU A 98 1.52 -10.97 2.96
N GLY A 99 0.22 -10.67 2.97
CA GLY A 99 -0.26 -9.29 3.00
C GLY A 99 0.22 -8.53 4.24
N ALA A 100 0.08 -9.14 5.42
CA ALA A 100 0.55 -8.56 6.68
C ALA A 100 2.08 -8.33 6.67
N GLY A 101 2.85 -9.28 6.13
CA GLY A 101 4.30 -9.14 5.97
C GLY A 101 4.69 -7.98 5.05
N LEU A 102 3.97 -7.79 3.93
CA LEU A 102 4.20 -6.66 3.02
C LEU A 102 3.86 -5.31 3.68
N VAL A 103 2.77 -5.25 4.44
CA VAL A 103 2.39 -4.04 5.19
C VAL A 103 3.45 -3.70 6.24
N ALA A 104 3.97 -4.70 6.97
CA ALA A 104 5.04 -4.50 7.94
C ALA A 104 6.33 -3.99 7.26
N ALA A 105 6.71 -4.59 6.12
CA ALA A 105 7.85 -4.14 5.33
C ALA A 105 7.68 -2.70 4.83
N ALA A 106 6.51 -2.36 4.28
CA ALA A 106 6.19 -1.00 3.84
C ALA A 106 6.23 -0.01 5.01
N GLY A 107 5.67 -0.37 6.17
CA GLY A 107 5.71 0.43 7.38
C GLY A 107 7.14 0.76 7.82
N THR A 108 8.03 -0.23 7.84
CA THR A 108 9.44 -0.01 8.21
C THR A 108 10.18 0.92 7.25
N LEU A 109 9.85 0.89 5.95
CA LEU A 109 10.43 1.79 4.94
C LEU A 109 10.00 3.25 5.11
N LEU A 110 8.82 3.47 5.69
CA LEU A 110 8.28 4.80 5.92
C LEU A 110 8.79 5.46 7.21
N LEU A 111 9.39 4.68 8.15
CA LEU A 111 9.89 5.19 9.43
C LEU A 111 10.89 6.36 9.33
N PRO A 112 11.85 6.36 8.39
CA PRO A 112 12.79 7.48 8.25
C PRO A 112 12.19 8.72 7.58
N ILE A 113 11.00 8.59 6.98
CA ILE A 113 10.37 9.62 6.14
C ILE A 113 9.26 10.34 6.90
N TYR A 114 8.44 9.57 7.63
CA TYR A 114 7.26 10.08 8.34
C TYR A 114 7.44 10.02 9.86
N TYR A 115 6.84 10.97 10.56
CA TYR A 115 6.71 10.90 12.01
C TYR A 115 5.74 9.78 12.38
N LEU A 116 6.15 8.96 13.35
CA LEU A 116 5.32 7.90 13.91
C LEU A 116 4.40 8.50 14.97
N PHE A 117 3.11 8.22 14.84
CA PHE A 117 2.10 8.45 15.86
C PHE A 117 1.04 7.34 15.78
N PRO A 118 0.29 7.04 16.84
CA PRO A 118 -0.58 5.86 16.90
C PRO A 118 -1.62 5.77 15.77
N ASP A 119 -2.13 6.91 15.28
CA ASP A 119 -3.19 6.97 14.27
C ASP A 119 -2.68 6.96 12.81
N ILE A 120 -1.37 6.91 12.59
CA ILE A 120 -0.78 6.96 11.23
C ILE A 120 -1.28 5.83 10.34
N GLY A 121 -1.57 4.66 10.94
CA GLY A 121 -2.11 3.50 10.23
C GLY A 121 -3.45 3.77 9.55
N GLY A 122 -4.31 4.60 10.16
CA GLY A 122 -5.59 4.99 9.59
C GLY A 122 -5.45 5.75 8.27
N ARG A 123 -4.51 6.70 8.20
CA ARG A 123 -4.23 7.47 6.97
C ARG A 123 -3.76 6.55 5.84
N PHE A 124 -2.81 5.65 6.10
CA PHE A 124 -2.33 4.70 5.10
C PHE A 124 -3.39 3.67 4.70
N THR A 125 -4.26 3.26 5.62
CA THR A 125 -5.39 2.38 5.30
C THR A 125 -6.34 3.05 4.32
N THR A 126 -6.69 4.32 4.52
CA THR A 126 -7.53 5.08 3.60
C THR A 126 -6.87 5.18 2.21
N LYS A 127 -5.58 5.53 2.14
CA LYS A 127 -4.83 5.55 0.87
C LYS A 127 -4.81 4.18 0.18
N ALA A 128 -4.61 3.10 0.93
CA ALA A 128 -4.66 1.74 0.39
C ALA A 128 -6.03 1.37 -0.19
N PHE A 129 -7.12 1.79 0.46
CA PHE A 129 -8.48 1.64 -0.08
C PHE A 129 -8.65 2.39 -1.40
N ILE A 130 -8.23 3.65 -1.45
CA ILE A 130 -8.26 4.47 -2.66
C ILE A 130 -7.50 3.78 -3.79
N ILE A 131 -6.27 3.34 -3.55
CA ILE A 131 -5.41 2.65 -4.52
C ILE A 131 -6.07 1.36 -5.02
N THR A 132 -6.67 0.58 -4.12
CA THR A 132 -7.31 -0.69 -4.47
C THR A 132 -8.51 -0.48 -5.38
N ILE A 133 -9.33 0.53 -5.11
CA ILE A 133 -10.50 0.84 -5.94
C ILE A 133 -10.08 1.46 -7.27
N LEU A 134 -9.12 2.36 -7.25
CA LEU A 134 -8.54 3.02 -8.42
C LEU A 134 -7.91 1.99 -9.38
N GLY A 135 -7.17 1.03 -8.83
CA GLY A 135 -6.56 -0.06 -9.60
C GLY A 135 -7.54 -1.13 -10.08
N GLY A 136 -8.74 -1.19 -9.46
CA GLY A 136 -9.73 -2.25 -9.64
C GLY A 136 -9.49 -3.42 -8.70
N MET A 137 -10.49 -3.77 -7.92
CA MET A 137 -10.43 -4.86 -6.95
C MET A 137 -10.01 -6.18 -7.61
N GLY A 138 -9.00 -6.83 -7.02
CA GLY A 138 -8.46 -8.11 -7.51
C GLY A 138 -7.40 -7.99 -8.60
N SER A 139 -6.99 -6.79 -9.01
CA SER A 139 -5.92 -6.58 -9.99
C SER A 139 -4.64 -6.08 -9.33
N THR A 140 -3.62 -6.94 -9.26
CA THR A 140 -2.28 -6.55 -8.73
C THR A 140 -1.62 -5.50 -9.62
N VAL A 141 -1.76 -5.62 -10.92
CA VAL A 141 -1.22 -4.65 -11.89
C VAL A 141 -1.94 -3.31 -11.73
N GLY A 142 -3.29 -3.36 -11.61
CA GLY A 142 -4.10 -2.18 -11.36
C GLY A 142 -3.70 -1.45 -10.08
N ALA A 143 -3.41 -2.17 -9.00
CA ALA A 143 -2.96 -1.58 -7.74
C ALA A 143 -1.62 -0.82 -7.88
N ILE A 144 -0.68 -1.35 -8.68
CA ILE A 144 0.60 -0.66 -8.96
C ILE A 144 0.35 0.65 -9.70
N PHE A 145 -0.43 0.61 -10.78
CA PHE A 145 -0.76 1.83 -11.54
C PHE A 145 -1.62 2.80 -10.71
N GLY A 146 -2.56 2.28 -9.92
CA GLY A 146 -3.36 3.07 -8.99
C GLY A 146 -2.49 3.81 -7.96
N GLY A 147 -1.52 3.12 -7.38
CA GLY A 147 -0.57 3.71 -6.44
C GLY A 147 0.33 4.77 -7.07
N LEU A 148 0.83 4.52 -8.28
CA LEU A 148 1.64 5.49 -9.01
C LEU A 148 0.84 6.74 -9.40
N THR A 149 -0.39 6.57 -9.90
CA THR A 149 -1.23 7.71 -10.28
C THR A 149 -1.64 8.53 -9.06
N LEU A 150 -2.01 7.89 -7.94
CA LEU A 150 -2.32 8.58 -6.70
C LEU A 150 -1.09 9.33 -6.17
N GLY A 151 0.07 8.67 -6.09
CA GLY A 151 1.30 9.29 -5.59
C GLY A 151 1.76 10.46 -6.44
N LEU A 152 1.66 10.38 -7.77
CA LEU A 152 1.94 11.51 -8.65
C LEU A 152 0.97 12.67 -8.43
N ALA A 153 -0.33 12.37 -8.32
CA ALA A 153 -1.33 13.40 -8.11
C ALA A 153 -1.17 14.09 -6.75
N GLU A 154 -0.87 13.35 -5.69
CA GLU A 154 -0.55 13.89 -4.37
C GLU A 154 0.72 14.76 -4.41
N ALA A 155 1.77 14.33 -5.10
CA ALA A 155 3.02 15.09 -5.24
C ALA A 155 2.81 16.42 -5.99
N PHE A 156 2.06 16.39 -7.10
CA PHE A 156 1.69 17.62 -7.80
C PHE A 156 0.78 18.51 -6.94
N GLY A 157 -0.20 17.93 -6.30
CA GLY A 157 -1.14 18.66 -5.46
C GLY A 157 -0.48 19.32 -4.26
N SER A 158 0.40 18.62 -3.55
CA SER A 158 1.14 19.18 -2.43
C SER A 158 2.07 20.32 -2.84
N THR A 159 2.61 20.26 -4.06
CA THR A 159 3.51 21.30 -4.59
C THR A 159 2.77 22.56 -5.02
N TYR A 160 1.61 22.44 -5.68
CA TYR A 160 0.88 23.58 -6.26
C TYR A 160 -0.21 24.15 -5.35
N ILE A 161 -0.85 23.31 -4.52
CA ILE A 161 -2.00 23.70 -3.71
C ILE A 161 -1.58 23.85 -2.25
N GLY A 162 -0.69 23.00 -1.75
CA GLY A 162 -0.18 22.99 -0.40
C GLY A 162 -0.24 21.59 0.25
N MET A 163 0.67 21.34 1.17
CA MET A 163 0.80 20.05 1.87
C MET A 163 -0.44 19.67 2.69
N GLU A 164 -1.21 20.66 3.15
CA GLU A 164 -2.42 20.43 3.95
C GLU A 164 -3.55 19.77 3.14
N PHE A 165 -3.50 19.91 1.81
CA PHE A 165 -4.52 19.37 0.89
C PHE A 165 -4.17 18.01 0.30
N GLU A 166 -3.03 17.40 0.67
CA GLU A 166 -2.59 16.10 0.13
C GLU A 166 -3.68 15.03 0.27
N ASP A 167 -4.23 14.85 1.47
CA ASP A 167 -5.27 13.83 1.72
C ASP A 167 -6.60 14.16 1.01
N LEU A 168 -6.93 15.46 0.87
CA LEU A 168 -8.11 15.90 0.12
C LEU A 168 -8.00 15.59 -1.37
N ILE A 169 -6.84 15.78 -1.96
CA ILE A 169 -6.59 15.47 -3.36
C ILE A 169 -6.80 13.98 -3.63
N GLY A 170 -6.26 13.12 -2.76
CA GLY A 170 -6.51 11.68 -2.82
C GLY A 170 -8.00 11.34 -2.78
N LEU A 171 -8.75 11.98 -1.90
CA LEU A 171 -10.19 11.77 -1.77
C LEU A 171 -10.97 12.26 -3.01
N VAL A 172 -10.63 13.43 -3.54
CA VAL A 172 -11.25 13.97 -4.76
C VAL A 172 -11.02 13.04 -5.95
N ILE A 173 -9.79 12.56 -6.14
CA ILE A 173 -9.47 11.60 -7.20
C ILE A 173 -10.28 10.32 -7.01
N PHE A 174 -10.38 9.82 -5.78
CA PHE A 174 -11.20 8.66 -5.46
C PHE A 174 -12.65 8.83 -5.88
N VAL A 175 -13.28 9.95 -5.52
CA VAL A 175 -14.67 10.25 -5.91
C VAL A 175 -14.81 10.36 -7.42
N LEU A 176 -13.88 11.06 -8.09
CA LEU A 176 -13.89 11.18 -9.56
C LEU A 176 -13.79 9.81 -10.24
N VAL A 177 -12.88 8.94 -9.77
CA VAL A 177 -12.74 7.60 -10.35
C VAL A 177 -13.98 6.75 -10.08
N LEU A 178 -14.58 6.82 -8.90
CA LEU A 178 -15.82 6.10 -8.59
C LEU A 178 -16.97 6.52 -9.50
N VAL A 179 -17.06 7.81 -9.83
CA VAL A 179 -18.12 8.35 -10.70
C VAL A 179 -17.89 7.99 -12.17
N PHE A 180 -16.67 8.16 -12.67
CA PHE A 180 -16.35 8.02 -14.10
C PHE A 180 -15.88 6.61 -14.50
N LEU A 181 -15.23 5.87 -13.59
CA LEU A 181 -14.70 4.53 -13.82
C LEU A 181 -15.10 3.56 -12.70
N PRO A 182 -16.38 3.16 -12.61
CA PRO A 182 -16.87 2.31 -11.51
C PRO A 182 -16.23 0.91 -11.46
N ARG A 183 -15.50 0.51 -12.51
CA ARG A 183 -14.71 -0.75 -12.57
C ARG A 183 -13.19 -0.53 -12.38
N GLY A 184 -12.78 0.69 -12.03
CA GLY A 184 -11.37 1.07 -11.92
C GLY A 184 -10.64 1.11 -13.27
N LEU A 185 -9.33 1.37 -13.24
CA LEU A 185 -8.47 1.44 -14.42
C LEU A 185 -8.41 0.13 -15.23
N LYS A 186 -8.80 -1.00 -14.64
CA LYS A 186 -8.92 -2.28 -15.35
C LYS A 186 -9.87 -2.22 -16.54
N SER A 187 -10.85 -1.35 -16.52
CA SER A 187 -11.78 -1.15 -17.65
C SER A 187 -11.11 -0.60 -18.92
N LEU A 188 -9.95 0.04 -18.79
CA LEU A 188 -9.21 0.64 -19.89
C LEU A 188 -8.16 -0.30 -20.51
N THR A 189 -7.72 -1.34 -19.81
CA THR A 189 -6.64 -2.23 -20.25
C THR A 189 -7.13 -3.51 -20.94
N GLY A 190 -8.43 -3.81 -20.93
CA GLY A 190 -9.01 -4.92 -21.72
C GLY A 190 -8.52 -6.33 -21.36
N VAL A 191 -7.84 -6.51 -20.20
CA VAL A 191 -7.28 -7.79 -19.73
C VAL A 191 -7.91 -8.20 -18.41
#